data_f781e1c3588defb47b2625e0d59772d3
#
_entry.id   f781e1c3588defb47b2625e0d59772d3
#
_cell.length_a   1.000
_cell.length_b   1.000
_cell.length_c   1.000
_cell.angle_alpha   90.00
_cell.angle_beta   90.00
_cell.angle_gamma   90.00
#
_symmetry.space_group_name_H-M   'P 1'
#
loop_
_entity.id
_entity.type
_entity.pdbx_description
1 polymer ?
#
loop_
_entity_poly.entity_id
_entity_poly.type
_entity_poly.pdbx_seq_one_letter_code
_entity_poly.pdbx_strand_id
1 'polypeptide(L)'
;MLVELIFYVITGAVLPYAGIYFSAQIITELAGAKNPVVLRNLVLLLLGIESLLGLIYHYFKNRYTVERDRMLEKLRYILSEKMLSLDFEKVDDAVIQDKVLQIEQINRWSRFGLCMVVFTLERMLQAIAGIAGALMLTVSFFQAKAVKSAFLWMNSPLFAIVFLAGILGFTTL
;
A
#
# COMPACT_ATOMS: atom_id res chain seq x y z
N MET A 1 6.70 15.29 2.38
CA MET A 1 5.48 14.50 2.52
C MET A 1 5.05 13.78 1.23
N LEU A 2 4.69 14.48 0.13
CA LEU A 2 4.21 13.80 -1.11
C LEU A 2 5.26 12.89 -1.75
N VAL A 3 6.50 13.33 -1.85
CA VAL A 3 7.61 12.54 -2.40
C VAL A 3 7.84 11.28 -1.57
N GLU A 4 7.85 11.39 -0.26
CA GLU A 4 8.01 10.26 0.67
C GLU A 4 6.84 9.28 0.57
N LEU A 5 5.60 9.79 0.41
CA LEU A 5 4.43 8.97 0.16
C LEU A 5 4.55 8.16 -1.13
N ILE A 6 4.99 8.79 -2.22
CA ILE A 6 5.17 8.11 -3.52
C ILE A 6 6.21 7.01 -3.41
N PHE A 7 7.38 7.29 -2.83
CA PHE A 7 8.42 6.27 -2.63
C PHE A 7 7.96 5.13 -1.72
N TYR A 8 7.26 5.44 -0.64
CA TYR A 8 6.65 4.46 0.25
C TYR A 8 5.67 3.54 -0.48
N VAL A 9 4.77 4.10 -1.28
CA VAL A 9 3.77 3.34 -2.04
C VAL A 9 4.43 2.48 -3.12
N ILE A 10 5.38 3.03 -3.88
CA ILE A 10 6.08 2.28 -4.93
C ILE A 10 6.86 1.11 -4.32
N THR A 11 7.65 1.37 -3.27
CA THR A 11 8.44 0.33 -2.62
C THR A 11 7.55 -0.75 -2.00
N GLY A 12 6.43 -0.35 -1.38
CA GLY A 12 5.44 -1.27 -0.83
C GLY A 12 4.74 -2.12 -1.89
N ALA A 13 4.53 -1.59 -3.08
CA ALA A 13 3.96 -2.33 -4.20
C ALA A 13 4.98 -3.31 -4.82
N VAL A 14 6.25 -2.91 -4.96
CA VAL A 14 7.29 -3.75 -5.58
C VAL A 14 7.67 -4.95 -4.72
N LEU A 15 7.66 -4.80 -3.39
CA LEU A 15 8.12 -5.81 -2.44
C LEU A 15 7.44 -7.19 -2.64
N PRO A 16 6.10 -7.33 -2.65
CA PRO A 16 5.46 -8.64 -2.85
C PRO A 16 5.72 -9.21 -4.24
N TYR A 17 5.86 -8.37 -5.27
CA TYR A 17 6.10 -8.84 -6.63
C TYR A 17 7.52 -9.37 -6.82
N ALA A 18 8.51 -8.77 -6.16
CA ALA A 18 9.88 -9.30 -6.11
C ALA A 18 9.89 -10.71 -5.50
N GLY A 19 9.20 -10.90 -4.37
CA GLY A 19 9.07 -12.22 -3.73
C GLY A 19 8.45 -13.27 -4.65
N ILE A 20 7.33 -12.94 -5.32
CA ILE A 20 6.67 -13.84 -6.27
C ILE A 20 7.59 -14.21 -7.43
N TYR A 21 8.29 -13.23 -8.02
CA TYR A 21 9.18 -13.46 -9.16
C TYR A 21 10.33 -14.41 -8.81
N PHE A 22 11.04 -14.15 -7.72
CA PHE A 22 12.14 -15.02 -7.30
C PHE A 22 11.67 -16.39 -6.83
N SER A 23 10.52 -16.48 -6.15
CA SER A 23 9.93 -17.76 -5.76
C SER A 23 9.58 -18.61 -6.99
N ALA A 24 9.04 -18.01 -8.05
CA ALA A 24 8.76 -18.71 -9.29
C ALA A 24 10.05 -19.24 -9.95
N GLN A 25 11.15 -18.48 -9.93
CA GLN A 25 12.44 -18.94 -10.44
C GLN A 25 13.01 -20.10 -9.61
N ILE A 26 12.93 -20.05 -8.28
CA ILE A 26 13.34 -21.13 -7.39
C ILE A 26 12.56 -22.41 -7.69
N ILE A 27 11.25 -22.31 -7.86
CA ILE A 27 10.38 -23.46 -8.21
C ILE A 27 10.76 -24.04 -9.58
N THR A 28 11.04 -23.19 -10.57
CA THR A 28 11.45 -23.61 -11.90
C THR A 28 12.77 -24.37 -11.88
N GLU A 29 13.75 -23.89 -11.14
CA GLU A 29 15.06 -24.56 -10.98
C GLU A 29 14.92 -25.88 -10.22
N LEU A 30 14.06 -25.93 -9.20
CA LEU A 30 13.80 -27.14 -8.41
C LEU A 30 13.10 -28.23 -9.26
N ALA A 31 12.22 -27.82 -10.17
CA ALA A 31 11.53 -28.72 -11.08
C ALA A 31 12.41 -29.18 -12.26
N GLY A 32 13.43 -28.40 -12.61
CA GLY A 32 14.32 -28.63 -13.77
C GLY A 32 15.67 -29.23 -13.39
N ALA A 33 16.72 -28.43 -13.50
CA ALA A 33 18.12 -28.86 -13.40
C ALA A 33 18.55 -29.31 -11.99
N LYS A 34 17.82 -28.92 -10.94
CA LYS A 34 18.08 -29.27 -9.52
C LYS A 34 19.52 -28.98 -9.07
N ASN A 35 20.11 -27.91 -9.61
CA ASN A 35 21.48 -27.54 -9.27
C ASN A 35 21.52 -26.87 -7.87
N PRO A 36 22.14 -27.52 -6.85
CA PRO A 36 22.12 -27.00 -5.48
C PRO A 36 22.83 -25.64 -5.33
N VAL A 37 23.83 -25.37 -6.15
CA VAL A 37 24.59 -24.10 -6.12
C VAL A 37 23.74 -22.96 -6.64
N VAL A 38 23.03 -23.15 -7.77
CA VAL A 38 22.15 -22.15 -8.35
C VAL A 38 20.99 -21.88 -7.40
N LEU A 39 20.38 -22.94 -6.83
CA LEU A 39 19.28 -22.81 -5.88
C LEU A 39 19.70 -22.00 -4.64
N ARG A 40 20.85 -22.30 -4.06
CA ARG A 40 21.39 -21.56 -2.90
C ARG A 40 21.58 -20.07 -3.25
N ASN A 41 22.16 -19.78 -4.41
CA ASN A 41 22.42 -18.41 -4.83
C ASN A 41 21.10 -17.64 -5.07
N LEU A 42 20.07 -18.26 -5.66
CA LEU A 42 18.75 -17.66 -5.84
C LEU A 42 18.09 -17.34 -4.50
N VAL A 43 18.17 -18.25 -3.52
CA VAL A 43 17.61 -18.03 -2.17
C VAL A 43 18.34 -16.90 -1.45
N LEU A 44 19.66 -16.86 -1.51
CA LEU A 44 20.44 -15.77 -0.90
C LEU A 44 20.14 -14.42 -1.56
N LEU A 45 19.98 -14.42 -2.88
CA LEU A 45 19.64 -13.21 -3.64
C LEU A 45 18.23 -12.73 -3.31
N LEU A 46 17.25 -13.63 -3.20
CA LEU A 46 15.89 -13.32 -2.74
C LEU A 46 15.93 -12.67 -1.36
N LEU A 47 16.56 -13.30 -0.37
CA LEU A 47 16.65 -12.77 0.99
C LEU A 47 17.37 -11.42 1.04
N GLY A 48 18.42 -11.24 0.24
CA GLY A 48 19.14 -9.97 0.16
C GLY A 48 18.28 -8.84 -0.41
N ILE A 49 17.59 -9.10 -1.51
CA ILE A 49 16.71 -8.12 -2.15
C ILE A 49 15.50 -7.78 -1.26
N GLU A 50 14.83 -8.79 -0.69
CA GLU A 50 13.70 -8.54 0.21
C GLU A 50 14.11 -7.77 1.46
N SER A 51 15.25 -8.09 2.04
CA SER A 51 15.79 -7.36 3.20
C SER A 51 16.08 -5.90 2.85
N LEU A 52 16.73 -5.66 1.71
CA LEU A 52 17.08 -4.31 1.26
C LEU A 52 15.84 -3.48 0.92
N LEU A 53 14.89 -4.06 0.17
CA LEU A 53 13.62 -3.42 -0.14
C LEU A 53 12.79 -3.16 1.13
N GLY A 54 12.79 -4.10 2.08
CA GLY A 54 12.15 -3.96 3.38
C GLY A 54 12.70 -2.79 4.19
N LEU A 55 14.03 -2.64 4.25
CA LEU A 55 14.68 -1.51 4.92
C LEU A 55 14.30 -0.17 4.27
N ILE A 56 14.33 -0.09 2.94
CA ILE A 56 13.93 1.11 2.18
C ILE A 56 12.45 1.43 2.46
N TYR A 57 11.58 0.44 2.39
CA TYR A 57 10.15 0.59 2.68
C TYR A 57 9.91 1.13 4.10
N HIS A 58 10.54 0.54 5.12
CA HIS A 58 10.40 0.98 6.50
C HIS A 58 10.96 2.37 6.74
N TYR A 59 12.05 2.73 6.08
CA TYR A 59 12.61 4.07 6.15
C TYR A 59 11.61 5.12 5.63
N PHE A 60 11.09 4.95 4.41
CA PHE A 60 10.14 5.89 3.83
C PHE A 60 8.79 5.90 4.58
N LYS A 61 8.32 4.73 5.03
CA LYS A 61 7.12 4.62 5.87
C LYS A 61 7.25 5.45 7.15
N ASN A 62 8.37 5.31 7.84
CA ASN A 62 8.61 6.04 9.10
C ASN A 62 8.68 7.55 8.86
N ARG A 63 9.40 7.98 7.83
CA ARG A 63 9.47 9.40 7.42
C ARG A 63 8.10 9.97 7.11
N TYR A 64 7.33 9.27 6.28
CA TYR A 64 5.97 9.67 5.94
C TYR A 64 5.06 9.75 7.17
N THR A 65 5.12 8.75 8.06
CA THR A 65 4.31 8.72 9.28
C THR A 65 4.62 9.92 10.19
N VAL A 66 5.90 10.22 10.40
CA VAL A 66 6.34 11.38 11.21
C VAL A 66 5.83 12.69 10.60
N GLU A 67 5.96 12.87 9.29
CA GLU A 67 5.49 14.10 8.62
C GLU A 67 3.96 14.24 8.69
N ARG A 68 3.24 13.15 8.55
CA ARG A 68 1.78 13.10 8.71
C ARG A 68 1.36 13.48 10.13
N ASP A 69 2.01 12.90 11.13
CA ASP A 69 1.68 13.15 12.53
C ASP A 69 2.02 14.62 12.93
N ARG A 70 3.12 15.16 12.44
CA ARG A 70 3.44 16.59 12.56
C ARG A 70 2.37 17.49 11.95
N MET A 71 1.82 17.11 10.81
CA MET A 71 0.72 17.87 10.18
C MET A 71 -0.52 17.88 11.09
N LEU A 72 -0.87 16.73 11.70
CA LEU A 72 -1.99 16.64 12.63
C LEU A 72 -1.77 17.48 13.90
N GLU A 73 -0.55 17.48 14.44
CA GLU A 73 -0.20 18.31 15.59
C GLU A 73 -0.29 19.81 15.26
N LYS A 74 0.18 20.24 14.08
CA LYS A 74 0.04 21.63 13.64
C LYS A 74 -1.43 22.07 13.54
N LEU A 75 -2.31 21.20 13.04
CA LEU A 75 -3.74 21.50 13.00
C LEU A 75 -4.34 21.70 14.41
N ARG A 76 -3.95 20.84 15.36
CA ARG A 76 -4.35 21.00 16.77
C ARG A 76 -3.82 22.29 17.37
N TYR A 77 -2.54 22.60 17.09
CA TYR A 77 -1.91 23.82 17.57
C TYR A 77 -2.66 25.05 17.07
N ILE A 78 -2.98 25.14 15.76
CA ILE A 78 -3.74 26.25 15.18
C ILE A 78 -5.12 26.40 15.84
N LEU A 79 -5.80 25.28 16.12
CA LEU A 79 -7.08 25.31 16.83
C LEU A 79 -6.93 25.86 18.25
N SER A 80 -5.93 25.38 19.00
CA SER A 80 -5.64 25.84 20.36
C SER A 80 -5.24 27.31 20.40
N GLU A 81 -4.38 27.76 19.47
CA GLU A 81 -3.97 29.15 19.36
C GLU A 81 -5.18 30.06 19.05
N LYS A 82 -6.10 29.59 18.19
CA LYS A 82 -7.31 30.34 17.88
C LYS A 82 -8.23 30.43 19.11
N MET A 83 -8.35 29.36 19.89
CA MET A 83 -9.12 29.38 21.13
C MET A 83 -8.53 30.35 22.15
N LEU A 84 -7.21 30.37 22.31
CA LEU A 84 -6.51 31.29 23.22
C LEU A 84 -6.60 32.76 22.76
N SER A 85 -6.79 33.02 21.47
CA SER A 85 -6.94 34.36 20.91
C SER A 85 -8.37 34.94 21.04
N LEU A 86 -9.34 34.13 21.44
CA LEU A 86 -10.72 34.57 21.69
C LEU A 86 -10.83 35.18 23.08
N ASP A 87 -11.69 36.23 23.21
CA ASP A 87 -12.05 36.77 24.49
C ASP A 87 -12.69 35.72 25.37
N PHE A 88 -12.42 35.77 26.68
CA PHE A 88 -12.92 34.78 27.65
C PHE A 88 -14.44 34.58 27.58
N GLU A 89 -15.19 35.66 27.41
CA GLU A 89 -16.65 35.66 27.28
C GLU A 89 -17.12 34.83 26.06
N LYS A 90 -16.36 34.81 24.95
CA LYS A 90 -16.64 34.01 23.76
C LYS A 90 -16.22 32.55 23.89
N VAL A 91 -15.17 32.29 24.67
CA VAL A 91 -14.72 30.91 24.92
C VAL A 91 -15.70 30.14 25.78
N ASP A 92 -16.40 30.86 26.69
CA ASP A 92 -17.40 30.26 27.58
C ASP A 92 -18.80 30.16 26.93
N ASP A 93 -18.95 30.67 25.70
CA ASP A 93 -20.18 30.53 24.93
C ASP A 93 -20.43 29.06 24.52
N ALA A 94 -21.57 28.54 24.91
CA ALA A 94 -21.99 27.16 24.63
C ALA A 94 -21.96 26.81 23.12
N VAL A 95 -22.24 27.78 22.26
CA VAL A 95 -22.24 27.59 20.80
C VAL A 95 -20.79 27.36 20.28
N ILE A 96 -19.83 28.08 20.84
CA ILE A 96 -18.43 27.93 20.44
C ILE A 96 -17.85 26.60 20.99
N GLN A 97 -18.19 26.28 22.24
CA GLN A 97 -17.79 25.01 22.83
C GLN A 97 -18.38 23.80 22.08
N ASP A 98 -19.65 23.85 21.68
CA ASP A 98 -20.26 22.80 20.86
C ASP A 98 -19.57 22.64 19.51
N LYS A 99 -19.20 23.73 18.84
CA LYS A 99 -18.40 23.68 17.58
C LYS A 99 -17.02 23.07 17.77
N VAL A 100 -16.34 23.37 18.87
CA VAL A 100 -15.02 22.78 19.16
C VAL A 100 -15.16 21.30 19.43
N LEU A 101 -16.17 20.88 20.19
CA LEU A 101 -16.48 19.47 20.44
C LEU A 101 -16.83 18.74 19.13
N GLN A 102 -17.61 19.36 18.24
CA GLN A 102 -17.90 18.79 16.93
C GLN A 102 -16.63 18.60 16.09
N ILE A 103 -15.73 19.59 16.06
CA ILE A 103 -14.45 19.49 15.34
C ILE A 103 -13.59 18.37 15.94
N GLU A 104 -13.51 18.26 17.26
CA GLU A 104 -12.77 17.20 17.93
C GLU A 104 -13.39 15.81 17.69
N GLN A 105 -14.72 15.70 17.76
CA GLN A 105 -15.43 14.46 17.46
C GLN A 105 -15.24 14.03 16.00
N ILE A 106 -15.35 14.95 15.05
CA ILE A 106 -15.09 14.67 13.63
C ILE A 106 -13.66 14.18 13.44
N ASN A 107 -12.69 14.78 14.10
CA ASN A 107 -11.28 14.35 14.00
C ASN A 107 -10.99 13.01 14.68
N ARG A 108 -11.64 12.70 15.80
CA ARG A 108 -11.37 11.48 16.59
C ARG A 108 -12.18 10.27 16.12
N TRP A 109 -13.48 10.45 15.86
CA TRP A 109 -14.44 9.33 15.69
C TRP A 109 -14.81 9.09 14.23
N SER A 110 -15.03 10.14 13.48
CA SER A 110 -15.57 9.98 12.11
C SER A 110 -14.52 9.82 11.04
N ARG A 111 -13.24 10.05 11.38
CA ARG A 111 -12.16 10.12 10.36
C ARG A 111 -12.50 11.04 9.17
N PHE A 112 -13.49 11.92 9.34
CA PHE A 112 -13.85 12.96 8.38
C PHE A 112 -12.97 14.19 8.62
N GLY A 113 -12.63 14.92 7.56
CA GLY A 113 -11.79 16.11 7.64
C GLY A 113 -10.49 15.95 6.87
N LEU A 114 -9.56 16.89 7.08
CA LEU A 114 -8.26 16.93 6.39
C LEU A 114 -7.46 15.63 6.55
N CYS A 115 -7.56 14.97 7.69
CA CYS A 115 -6.93 13.69 7.95
C CYS A 115 -7.44 12.59 7.03
N MET A 116 -8.75 12.55 6.75
CA MET A 116 -9.35 11.56 5.86
C MET A 116 -8.86 11.72 4.43
N VAL A 117 -8.67 12.96 3.96
CA VAL A 117 -8.14 13.21 2.61
C VAL A 117 -6.76 12.60 2.45
N VAL A 118 -5.88 12.76 3.43
CA VAL A 118 -4.51 12.21 3.40
C VAL A 118 -4.55 10.68 3.42
N PHE A 119 -5.37 10.07 4.28
CA PHE A 119 -5.53 8.61 4.33
C PHE A 119 -6.15 8.04 3.05
N THR A 120 -7.16 8.73 2.49
CA THR A 120 -7.80 8.29 1.25
C THR A 120 -6.83 8.37 0.09
N LEU A 121 -6.06 9.44 -0.02
CA LEU A 121 -5.02 9.60 -1.04
C LEU A 121 -3.98 8.47 -0.97
N GLU A 122 -3.49 8.17 0.25
CA GLU A 122 -2.56 7.06 0.47
C GLU A 122 -3.15 5.74 -0.01
N ARG A 123 -4.38 5.41 0.39
CA ARG A 123 -5.05 4.16 -0.01
C ARG A 123 -5.34 4.08 -1.50
N MET A 124 -5.74 5.19 -2.12
CA MET A 124 -5.93 5.25 -3.57
C MET A 124 -4.63 5.00 -4.33
N LEU A 125 -3.53 5.62 -3.92
CA LEU A 125 -2.22 5.38 -4.53
C LEU A 125 -1.76 3.93 -4.35
N GLN A 126 -1.95 3.34 -3.17
CA GLN A 126 -1.64 1.93 -2.92
C GLN A 126 -2.49 1.00 -3.80
N ALA A 127 -3.79 1.27 -3.95
CA ALA A 127 -4.67 0.49 -4.80
C ALA A 127 -4.25 0.57 -6.28
N ILE A 128 -3.94 1.75 -6.79
CA ILE A 128 -3.46 1.95 -8.17
C ILE A 128 -2.15 1.20 -8.39
N ALA A 129 -1.18 1.32 -7.48
CA ALA A 129 0.08 0.62 -7.57
C ALA A 129 -0.09 -0.91 -7.50
N GLY A 130 -0.99 -1.39 -6.65
CA GLY A 130 -1.35 -2.81 -6.55
C GLY A 130 -1.97 -3.35 -7.84
N ILE A 131 -2.92 -2.62 -8.43
CA ILE A 131 -3.54 -2.99 -9.72
C ILE A 131 -2.50 -3.02 -10.83
N ALA A 132 -1.64 -2.00 -10.92
CA ALA A 132 -0.57 -1.96 -11.93
C ALA A 132 0.37 -3.16 -11.80
N GLY A 133 0.79 -3.51 -10.58
CA GLY A 133 1.64 -4.67 -10.33
C GLY A 133 0.96 -5.99 -10.66
N ALA A 134 -0.32 -6.16 -10.31
CA ALA A 134 -1.10 -7.34 -10.66
C ALA A 134 -1.24 -7.50 -12.18
N LEU A 135 -1.48 -6.41 -12.91
CA LEU A 135 -1.53 -6.43 -14.37
C LEU A 135 -0.19 -6.85 -14.98
N MET A 136 0.94 -6.31 -14.48
CA MET A 136 2.28 -6.70 -14.95
C MET A 136 2.53 -8.20 -14.75
N LEU A 137 2.20 -8.76 -13.58
CA LEU A 137 2.34 -10.19 -13.34
C LEU A 137 1.43 -11.03 -14.25
N THR A 138 0.19 -10.60 -14.44
CA THR A 138 -0.77 -11.29 -15.30
C THR A 138 -0.25 -11.34 -16.75
N VAL A 139 0.21 -10.21 -17.28
CA VAL A 139 0.80 -10.17 -18.63
C VAL A 139 2.02 -11.09 -18.74
N SER A 140 2.92 -11.04 -17.75
CA SER A 140 4.09 -11.90 -17.71
C SER A 140 3.73 -13.39 -17.66
N PHE A 141 2.67 -13.75 -16.92
CA PHE A 141 2.17 -15.11 -16.85
C PHE A 141 1.65 -15.61 -18.21
N PHE A 142 0.91 -14.78 -18.95
CA PHE A 142 0.40 -15.14 -20.28
C PHE A 142 1.49 -15.16 -21.37
N GLN A 143 2.59 -14.43 -21.19
CA GLN A 143 3.74 -14.48 -22.08
C GLN A 143 4.64 -15.69 -21.83
N ALA A 144 4.60 -16.28 -20.65
CA ALA A 144 5.32 -17.52 -20.35
C ALA A 144 4.71 -18.66 -21.16
N LYS A 145 5.40 -19.15 -22.20
CA LYS A 145 4.96 -20.29 -23.00
C LYS A 145 4.77 -21.52 -22.10
N ALA A 146 3.55 -22.00 -21.99
CA ALA A 146 3.23 -23.20 -21.24
C ALA A 146 3.98 -24.39 -21.80
N VAL A 147 4.92 -24.95 -21.04
CA VAL A 147 5.79 -26.06 -21.45
C VAL A 147 5.06 -27.40 -21.47
N LYS A 148 3.82 -27.50 -20.93
CA LYS A 148 3.03 -28.74 -20.93
C LYS A 148 1.58 -28.49 -21.32
N SER A 149 1.08 -29.29 -22.23
CA SER A 149 -0.26 -29.25 -22.81
C SER A 149 -1.42 -29.46 -21.83
N ALA A 150 -1.17 -29.94 -20.60
CA ALA A 150 -2.20 -30.23 -19.61
C ALA A 150 -2.89 -28.97 -19.02
N PHE A 151 -2.29 -27.78 -19.14
CA PHE A 151 -2.79 -26.52 -18.60
C PHE A 151 -3.13 -25.47 -19.67
N LEU A 152 -3.30 -25.87 -20.93
CA LEU A 152 -3.62 -24.95 -22.03
C LEU A 152 -4.93 -24.17 -21.81
N TRP A 153 -5.88 -24.72 -21.10
CA TRP A 153 -7.13 -24.04 -20.78
C TRP A 153 -6.95 -22.86 -19.80
N MET A 154 -5.94 -22.91 -18.92
CA MET A 154 -5.58 -21.80 -18.03
C MET A 154 -4.95 -20.62 -18.78
N ASN A 155 -4.40 -20.86 -19.97
CA ASN A 155 -3.78 -19.83 -20.81
C ASN A 155 -4.81 -19.18 -21.76
N SER A 156 -6.09 -19.51 -21.64
CA SER A 156 -7.15 -18.86 -22.41
C SER A 156 -7.50 -17.50 -21.81
N PRO A 157 -7.71 -16.46 -22.63
CA PRO A 157 -8.11 -15.13 -22.13
C PRO A 157 -9.45 -15.17 -21.38
N LEU A 158 -10.32 -16.16 -21.71
CA LEU A 158 -11.58 -16.40 -21.00
C LEU A 158 -11.35 -16.80 -19.53
N PHE A 159 -10.35 -17.64 -19.23
CA PHE A 159 -10.02 -18.01 -17.86
C PHE A 159 -9.54 -16.81 -17.04
N ALA A 160 -8.71 -15.94 -17.63
CA ALA A 160 -8.26 -14.72 -16.97
C ALA A 160 -9.43 -13.77 -16.63
N ILE A 161 -10.40 -13.63 -17.54
CA ILE A 161 -11.58 -12.78 -17.33
C ILE A 161 -12.47 -13.37 -16.22
N VAL A 162 -12.73 -14.68 -16.24
CA VAL A 162 -13.52 -15.36 -15.20
C VAL A 162 -12.85 -15.29 -13.84
N PHE A 163 -11.53 -15.47 -13.79
CA PHE A 163 -10.75 -15.38 -12.54
C PHE A 163 -10.76 -13.95 -11.97
N LEU A 164 -10.56 -12.93 -12.81
CA LEU A 164 -10.66 -11.52 -12.42
C LEU A 164 -12.09 -11.17 -11.96
N ALA A 165 -13.11 -11.62 -12.66
CA ALA A 165 -14.51 -11.41 -12.25
C ALA A 165 -14.82 -12.10 -10.92
N GLY A 166 -14.28 -13.29 -10.66
CA GLY A 166 -14.39 -13.99 -9.38
C GLY A 166 -13.75 -13.23 -8.22
N ILE A 167 -12.54 -12.67 -8.43
CA ILE A 167 -11.86 -11.85 -7.42
C ILE A 167 -12.67 -10.57 -7.13
N LEU A 168 -13.13 -9.88 -8.16
CA LEU A 168 -13.94 -8.68 -8.00
C LEU A 168 -15.27 -8.97 -7.30
N GLY A 169 -15.94 -10.09 -7.62
CA GLY A 169 -17.16 -10.51 -6.95
C GLY A 169 -16.95 -10.85 -5.46
N PHE A 170 -15.79 -11.42 -5.10
CA PHE A 170 -15.47 -11.75 -3.71
C PHE A 170 -15.09 -10.51 -2.88
N THR A 171 -14.57 -9.45 -3.51
CA THR A 171 -14.21 -8.20 -2.80
C THR A 171 -15.40 -7.25 -2.60
N THR A 172 -16.54 -7.51 -3.25
CA THR A 172 -17.77 -6.70 -3.13
C THR A 172 -18.81 -7.29 -2.19
N LEU A 173 -18.58 -8.48 -1.65
CA LEU A 173 -19.36 -9.13 -0.59
C LEU A 173 -18.75 -8.83 0.79
#